data_e5aef21605a1ef753182512de126ecaa
#
_entry.id   e5aef21605a1ef753182512de126ecaa
#
_cell.length_a   1.000
_cell.length_b   1.000
_cell.length_c   1.000
_cell.angle_alpha   90.00
_cell.angle_beta   90.00
_cell.angle_gamma   90.00
#
_symmetry.space_group_name_H-M   'P 1'
#
loop_
_entity.id
_entity.type
_entity.pdbx_description
1 polymer ?
#
loop_
_entity_poly.entity_id
_entity_poly.type
_entity_poly.pdbx_seq_one_letter_code
_entity_poly.pdbx_strand_id
1 'polypeptide(L)'
;FTSVMIDASSKPFAENIEITKKVVEYAHDHGVVVEAELGTLAGVEDEVNVKAEDSSYTRPEEVEEFVTKTGCDSLAIAIGTSHGAYKFTPAQCTRNEQGILVPPPLRFDVLEEVSKRLPGFPIVLHGSSSVPQNFVKMINENGGKMPDAIGIPEDELRHAAELSVCKINID
;
A
#
# COMPACT_ATOMS: atom_id res chain seq x y z
N PHE A 1 14.91 12.04 -14.18
CA PHE A 1 13.67 11.61 -13.51
C PHE A 1 12.88 12.83 -13.07
N THR A 2 11.56 12.78 -13.11
CA THR A 2 10.66 13.84 -12.68
C THR A 2 10.01 13.55 -11.32
N SER A 3 10.16 12.32 -10.83
CA SER A 3 9.65 11.83 -9.57
C SER A 3 10.62 10.79 -8.97
N VAL A 4 10.75 10.78 -7.68
CA VAL A 4 11.49 9.78 -6.90
C VAL A 4 10.65 9.31 -5.72
N MET A 5 10.99 8.15 -5.16
CA MET A 5 10.39 7.63 -3.94
C MET A 5 11.47 7.37 -2.91
N ILE A 6 11.14 7.60 -1.64
CA ILE A 6 11.90 7.19 -0.47
C ILE A 6 11.05 6.36 0.47
N ASP A 7 11.43 5.12 0.70
CA ASP A 7 10.86 4.29 1.74
C ASP A 7 11.82 4.22 2.94
N ALA A 8 11.43 4.86 4.02
CA ALA A 8 12.07 4.73 5.33
C ALA A 8 11.05 4.25 6.41
N SER A 9 9.97 3.59 5.98
CA SER A 9 8.89 3.11 6.86
C SER A 9 9.35 2.07 7.88
N SER A 10 10.44 1.36 7.60
CA SER A 10 11.10 0.42 8.53
C SER A 10 11.81 1.10 9.70
N LYS A 11 11.97 2.43 9.67
CA LYS A 11 12.62 3.22 10.73
C LYS A 11 11.60 3.74 11.74
N PRO A 12 12.03 4.10 12.95
CA PRO A 12 11.19 4.84 13.87
C PRO A 12 10.63 6.12 13.24
N PHE A 13 9.39 6.49 13.57
CA PHE A 13 8.66 7.62 12.97
C PHE A 13 9.49 8.91 12.84
N ALA A 14 10.19 9.31 13.90
CA ALA A 14 11.03 10.51 13.88
C ALA A 14 12.22 10.39 12.91
N GLU A 15 12.82 9.22 12.80
CA GLU A 15 13.93 8.95 11.87
C GLU A 15 13.43 8.90 10.41
N ASN A 16 12.26 8.31 10.17
CA ASN A 16 11.60 8.34 8.86
C ASN A 16 11.37 9.80 8.41
N ILE A 17 10.85 10.66 9.28
CA ILE A 17 10.67 12.09 8.99
C ILE A 17 12.01 12.75 8.61
N GLU A 18 13.07 12.51 9.38
CA GLU A 18 14.37 13.14 9.11
C GLU A 18 14.98 12.70 7.78
N ILE A 19 14.89 11.41 7.47
CA ILE A 19 15.41 10.84 6.21
C ILE A 19 14.59 11.39 5.04
N THR A 20 13.26 11.29 5.11
CA THR A 20 12.36 11.74 4.07
C THR A 20 12.53 13.24 3.79
N LYS A 21 12.60 14.07 4.83
CA LYS A 21 12.80 15.50 4.69
C LYS A 21 14.08 15.84 3.92
N LYS A 22 15.19 15.19 4.21
CA LYS A 22 16.47 15.39 3.48
C LYS A 22 16.34 15.05 1.99
N VAL A 23 15.60 13.97 1.67
CA VAL A 23 15.35 13.59 0.27
C VAL A 23 14.45 14.60 -0.41
N VAL A 24 13.39 15.08 0.27
CA VAL A 24 12.48 16.09 -0.24
C VAL A 24 13.22 17.40 -0.53
N GLU A 25 14.00 17.91 0.42
CA GLU A 25 14.78 19.14 0.24
C GLU A 25 15.71 19.03 -0.98
N TYR A 26 16.45 17.94 -1.10
CA TYR A 26 17.35 17.72 -2.23
C TYR A 26 16.61 17.60 -3.57
N ALA A 27 15.52 16.82 -3.61
CA ALA A 27 14.76 16.59 -4.83
C ALA A 27 14.04 17.88 -5.32
N HIS A 28 13.43 18.63 -4.39
CA HIS A 28 12.75 19.88 -4.70
C HIS A 28 13.69 20.94 -5.25
N ASP A 29 14.94 21.01 -4.79
CA ASP A 29 15.97 21.91 -5.36
C ASP A 29 16.26 21.60 -6.83
N HIS A 30 15.91 20.38 -7.29
CA HIS A 30 16.07 19.94 -8.68
C HIS A 30 14.73 19.87 -9.44
N GLY A 31 13.63 20.35 -8.86
CA GLY A 31 12.30 20.31 -9.47
C GLY A 31 11.72 18.90 -9.60
N VAL A 32 12.09 17.98 -8.71
CA VAL A 32 11.67 16.56 -8.70
C VAL A 32 10.72 16.34 -7.53
N VAL A 33 9.55 15.74 -7.78
CA VAL A 33 8.57 15.40 -6.74
C VAL A 33 8.96 14.15 -6.00
N VAL A 34 8.54 14.04 -4.74
CA VAL A 34 8.91 12.95 -3.82
C VAL A 34 7.67 12.25 -3.28
N GLU A 35 7.62 10.94 -3.51
CA GLU A 35 6.73 10.01 -2.81
C GLU A 35 7.46 9.48 -1.57
N ALA A 36 6.74 9.38 -0.45
CA ALA A 36 7.24 8.78 0.78
C ALA A 36 6.34 7.63 1.23
N GLU A 37 6.73 6.91 2.28
CA GLU A 37 5.95 5.80 2.84
C GLU A 37 5.83 5.88 4.36
N LEU A 38 4.62 5.60 4.87
CA LEU A 38 4.30 5.55 6.28
C LEU A 38 3.41 4.35 6.61
N GLY A 39 3.80 3.58 7.61
CA GLY A 39 3.26 2.26 7.92
C GLY A 39 4.09 1.18 7.24
N THR A 40 3.99 -0.05 7.73
CA THR A 40 4.81 -1.17 7.24
C THR A 40 3.92 -2.22 6.61
N LEU A 41 4.09 -2.46 5.32
CA LEU A 41 3.38 -3.50 4.60
C LEU A 41 3.99 -4.88 4.87
N ALA A 42 3.14 -5.89 5.01
CA ALA A 42 3.59 -7.28 5.02
C ALA A 42 3.98 -7.74 3.62
N GLY A 43 4.80 -8.79 3.53
CA GLY A 43 5.18 -9.46 2.29
C GLY A 43 6.66 -9.32 1.95
N VAL A 44 6.99 -9.70 0.73
CA VAL A 44 8.37 -9.67 0.21
C VAL A 44 8.43 -8.68 -0.94
N GLU A 45 9.31 -7.71 -0.80
CA GLU A 45 9.64 -6.75 -1.86
C GLU A 45 11.16 -6.62 -1.91
N ASP A 46 11.74 -6.95 -3.08
CA ASP A 46 13.19 -6.98 -3.29
C ASP A 46 13.94 -7.75 -2.19
N GLU A 47 14.76 -7.07 -1.39
CA GLU A 47 15.51 -7.64 -0.28
C GLU A 47 14.79 -7.55 1.07
N VAL A 48 13.61 -6.91 1.12
CA VAL A 48 12.83 -6.71 2.34
C VAL A 48 11.77 -7.80 2.49
N ASN A 49 11.74 -8.45 3.64
CA ASN A 49 10.74 -9.46 4.00
C ASN A 49 10.11 -9.09 5.35
N VAL A 50 8.88 -8.62 5.32
CA VAL A 50 8.13 -8.25 6.52
C VAL A 50 7.06 -9.31 6.80
N LYS A 51 7.12 -9.90 7.99
CA LYS A 51 6.09 -10.84 8.43
C LYS A 51 4.79 -10.10 8.72
N ALA A 52 3.64 -10.78 8.54
CA ALA A 52 2.33 -10.21 8.82
C ALA A 52 2.18 -9.68 10.26
N GLU A 53 2.86 -10.31 11.22
CA GLU A 53 2.90 -9.90 12.63
C GLU A 53 3.68 -8.59 12.88
N ASP A 54 4.60 -8.24 11.98
CA ASP A 54 5.45 -7.05 12.05
C ASP A 54 4.88 -5.88 11.21
N SER A 55 3.81 -6.12 10.45
CA SER A 55 3.12 -5.07 9.68
C SER A 55 2.30 -4.17 10.60
N SER A 56 2.25 -2.89 10.28
CA SER A 56 1.47 -1.92 11.04
C SER A 56 0.62 -1.05 10.13
N TYR A 57 -0.66 -0.91 10.45
CA TYR A 57 -1.52 0.07 9.78
C TYR A 57 -1.04 1.49 10.06
N THR A 58 -1.16 2.32 9.03
CA THR A 58 -0.88 3.74 9.17
C THR A 58 -1.89 4.40 10.11
N ARG A 59 -1.40 5.28 10.96
CA ARG A 59 -2.23 6.06 11.90
C ARG A 59 -2.53 7.43 11.29
N PRO A 60 -3.80 7.82 11.12
CA PRO A 60 -4.16 9.08 10.46
C PRO A 60 -3.54 10.33 11.09
N GLU A 61 -3.34 10.33 12.41
CA GLU A 61 -2.70 11.42 13.14
C GLU A 61 -1.24 11.60 12.71
N GLU A 62 -0.54 10.49 12.48
CA GLU A 62 0.86 10.49 12.06
C GLU A 62 1.01 10.94 10.61
N VAL A 63 0.01 10.71 9.75
CA VAL A 63 0.01 11.16 8.34
C VAL A 63 0.10 12.68 8.25
N GLU A 64 -0.76 13.40 8.98
CA GLU A 64 -0.78 14.87 8.98
C GLU A 64 0.54 15.45 9.49
N GLU A 65 1.07 14.90 10.59
CA GLU A 65 2.36 15.31 11.14
C GLU A 65 3.50 15.02 10.16
N PHE A 66 3.52 13.83 9.56
CA PHE A 66 4.54 13.40 8.62
C PHE A 66 4.60 14.30 7.39
N VAL A 67 3.47 14.50 6.71
CA VAL A 67 3.37 15.37 5.53
C VAL A 67 3.79 16.80 5.84
N THR A 68 3.33 17.34 6.97
CA THR A 68 3.66 18.70 7.39
C THR A 68 5.15 18.89 7.65
N LYS A 69 5.80 17.88 8.26
CA LYS A 69 7.22 17.97 8.63
C LYS A 69 8.18 17.64 7.49
N THR A 70 7.78 16.76 6.59
CA THR A 70 8.63 16.32 5.47
C THR A 70 8.45 17.16 4.23
N GLY A 71 7.23 17.64 3.94
CA GLY A 71 6.88 18.33 2.71
C GLY A 71 6.85 17.41 1.49
N CYS A 72 6.67 16.07 1.65
CA CYS A 72 6.53 15.15 0.53
C CYS A 72 5.29 15.47 -0.31
N ASP A 73 5.31 15.09 -1.59
CA ASP A 73 4.27 15.43 -2.56
C ASP A 73 3.16 14.37 -2.63
N SER A 74 3.48 13.14 -2.26
CA SER A 74 2.53 12.03 -2.11
C SER A 74 3.00 11.06 -1.03
N LEU A 75 2.07 10.27 -0.48
CA LEU A 75 2.38 9.34 0.61
C LEU A 75 1.74 7.98 0.39
N ALA A 76 2.55 6.94 0.37
CA ALA A 76 2.09 5.57 0.47
C ALA A 76 1.72 5.25 1.92
N ILE A 77 0.54 4.63 2.12
CA ILE A 77 0.02 4.26 3.45
C ILE A 77 -0.37 2.79 3.50
N ALA A 78 -0.27 2.21 4.69
CA ALA A 78 -0.64 0.83 4.97
C ALA A 78 -2.07 0.76 5.49
N ILE A 79 -3.00 0.25 4.67
CA ILE A 79 -4.41 0.06 5.02
C ILE A 79 -4.91 -1.37 4.85
N GLY A 80 -3.98 -2.34 4.78
CA GLY A 80 -4.30 -3.78 4.63
C GLY A 80 -3.87 -4.39 3.30
N THR A 81 -3.15 -3.65 2.46
CA THR A 81 -2.47 -4.20 1.27
C THR A 81 -1.19 -4.94 1.69
N SER A 82 -0.64 -5.75 0.80
CA SER A 82 0.56 -6.56 1.04
C SER A 82 1.29 -6.84 -0.26
N HIS A 83 2.61 -6.94 -0.23
CA HIS A 83 3.40 -7.28 -1.41
C HIS A 83 3.26 -8.76 -1.81
N GLY A 84 3.47 -9.04 -3.10
CA GLY A 84 3.40 -10.39 -3.69
C GLY A 84 1.99 -10.86 -4.07
N ALA A 85 1.90 -12.03 -4.70
CA ALA A 85 0.65 -12.64 -5.17
C ALA A 85 -0.10 -13.43 -4.07
N TYR A 86 0.53 -13.66 -2.93
CA TYR A 86 -0.03 -14.37 -1.77
C TYR A 86 -0.20 -13.40 -0.60
N LYS A 87 -1.04 -12.39 -0.82
CA LYS A 87 -1.25 -11.30 0.15
C LYS A 87 -1.94 -11.75 1.42
N PHE A 88 -2.77 -12.79 1.32
CA PHE A 88 -3.55 -13.34 2.43
C PHE A 88 -3.42 -14.86 2.46
N THR A 89 -3.43 -15.42 3.67
CA THR A 89 -3.58 -16.86 3.83
C THR A 89 -5.06 -17.25 3.72
N PRO A 90 -5.40 -18.50 3.30
CA PRO A 90 -6.79 -18.96 3.29
C PRO A 90 -7.52 -18.82 4.62
N ALA A 91 -6.79 -18.88 5.74
CA ALA A 91 -7.35 -18.72 7.09
C ALA A 91 -7.79 -17.28 7.41
N GLN A 92 -7.23 -16.28 6.72
CA GLN A 92 -7.63 -14.87 6.84
C GLN A 92 -8.83 -14.51 5.96
N CYS A 93 -9.18 -15.39 5.01
CA CYS A 93 -10.22 -15.13 4.02
C CYS A 93 -11.53 -15.83 4.41
N THR A 94 -12.63 -15.28 3.91
CA THR A 94 -13.93 -15.95 3.86
C THR A 94 -14.10 -16.61 2.49
N ARG A 95 -15.13 -17.49 2.33
CA ARG A 95 -15.51 -18.01 1.01
C ARG A 95 -16.87 -17.46 0.62
N ASN A 96 -16.97 -16.96 -0.60
CA ASN A 96 -18.25 -16.55 -1.17
C ASN A 96 -19.09 -17.78 -1.60
N GLU A 97 -20.30 -17.54 -2.13
CA GLU A 97 -21.20 -18.58 -2.60
C GLU A 97 -20.62 -19.45 -3.73
N GLN A 98 -19.67 -18.94 -4.50
CA GLN A 98 -18.95 -19.65 -5.55
C GLN A 98 -17.72 -20.41 -5.03
N GLY A 99 -17.46 -20.38 -3.70
CA GLY A 99 -16.32 -21.02 -3.07
C GLY A 99 -14.98 -20.29 -3.26
N ILE A 100 -15.00 -19.07 -3.83
CA ILE A 100 -13.82 -18.24 -4.04
C ILE A 100 -13.42 -17.57 -2.71
N LEU A 101 -12.13 -17.55 -2.44
CA LEU A 101 -11.57 -16.87 -1.27
C LEU A 101 -11.73 -15.34 -1.42
N VAL A 102 -12.27 -14.71 -0.40
CA VAL A 102 -12.45 -13.27 -0.31
C VAL A 102 -11.62 -12.75 0.87
N PRO A 103 -10.67 -11.86 0.64
CA PRO A 103 -9.83 -11.30 1.69
C PRO A 103 -10.63 -10.40 2.64
N PRO A 104 -10.09 -10.07 3.82
CA PRO A 104 -10.66 -9.02 4.67
C PRO A 104 -10.65 -7.66 3.94
N PRO A 105 -11.62 -6.79 4.20
CA PRO A 105 -11.70 -5.48 3.56
C PRO A 105 -10.51 -4.59 3.97
N LEU A 106 -10.15 -3.67 3.09
CA LEU A 106 -9.19 -2.62 3.41
C LEU A 106 -9.73 -1.71 4.54
N ARG A 107 -8.82 -1.08 5.27
CA ARG A 107 -9.16 -0.14 6.35
C ARG A 107 -9.55 1.22 5.77
N PHE A 108 -10.75 1.27 5.17
CA PHE A 108 -11.30 2.51 4.61
C PHE A 108 -11.54 3.58 5.67
N ASP A 109 -11.77 3.19 6.91
CA ASP A 109 -11.86 4.11 8.04
C ASP A 109 -10.57 4.94 8.22
N VAL A 110 -9.40 4.34 8.01
CA VAL A 110 -8.11 5.04 8.02
C VAL A 110 -8.03 6.01 6.84
N LEU A 111 -8.37 5.55 5.63
CA LEU A 111 -8.30 6.36 4.41
C LEU A 111 -9.27 7.55 4.45
N GLU A 112 -10.49 7.34 4.93
CA GLU A 112 -11.49 8.40 5.12
C GLU A 112 -11.00 9.46 6.13
N GLU A 113 -10.41 9.04 7.24
CA GLU A 113 -9.89 9.98 8.23
C GLU A 113 -8.68 10.76 7.69
N VAL A 114 -7.77 10.10 6.95
CA VAL A 114 -6.67 10.78 6.25
C VAL A 114 -7.21 11.82 5.26
N SER A 115 -8.22 11.45 4.47
CA SER A 115 -8.85 12.36 3.49
C SER A 115 -9.49 13.59 4.14
N LYS A 116 -10.02 13.46 5.37
CA LYS A 116 -10.57 14.58 6.14
C LYS A 116 -9.49 15.50 6.69
N ARG A 117 -8.36 14.93 7.16
CA ARG A 117 -7.24 15.70 7.73
C ARG A 117 -6.44 16.43 6.69
N LEU A 118 -6.25 15.82 5.52
CA LEU A 118 -5.45 16.34 4.39
C LEU A 118 -6.30 16.33 3.11
N PRO A 119 -7.29 17.22 2.97
CA PRO A 119 -8.15 17.26 1.79
C PRO A 119 -7.33 17.52 0.51
N GLY A 120 -7.45 16.59 -0.46
CA GLY A 120 -6.78 16.69 -1.76
C GLY A 120 -5.29 16.32 -1.75
N PHE A 121 -4.74 15.86 -0.63
CA PHE A 121 -3.37 15.33 -0.62
C PHE A 121 -3.31 13.97 -1.29
N PRO A 122 -2.34 13.72 -2.22
CA PRO A 122 -2.24 12.47 -2.96
C PRO A 122 -1.82 11.29 -2.08
N ILE A 123 -2.69 10.28 -1.98
CA ILE A 123 -2.40 9.01 -1.30
C ILE A 123 -2.08 7.94 -2.33
N VAL A 124 -1.15 7.06 -1.98
CA VAL A 124 -0.66 5.94 -2.80
C VAL A 124 -0.92 4.62 -2.07
N LEU A 125 -1.27 3.57 -2.83
CA LEU A 125 -1.33 2.21 -2.32
C LEU A 125 -0.28 1.33 -3.00
N HIS A 126 0.61 0.77 -2.20
CA HIS A 126 1.54 -0.28 -2.58
C HIS A 126 0.93 -1.66 -2.32
N GLY A 127 1.52 -2.69 -2.89
CA GLY A 127 1.10 -4.07 -2.67
C GLY A 127 -0.37 -4.34 -3.05
N SER A 128 -0.88 -3.71 -4.09
CA SER A 128 -2.31 -3.66 -4.42
C SER A 128 -2.74 -4.52 -5.60
N SER A 129 -1.88 -5.41 -6.11
CA SER A 129 -2.22 -6.30 -7.22
C SER A 129 -3.49 -7.11 -6.92
N SER A 130 -4.43 -7.14 -7.87
CA SER A 130 -5.75 -7.77 -7.67
C SER A 130 -5.70 -9.29 -7.77
N VAL A 131 -4.74 -9.86 -8.50
CA VAL A 131 -4.62 -11.32 -8.73
C VAL A 131 -5.97 -11.94 -9.13
N PRO A 132 -6.53 -11.58 -10.31
CA PRO A 132 -7.88 -12.01 -10.70
C PRO A 132 -8.02 -13.53 -10.78
N GLN A 133 -9.02 -14.09 -10.11
CA GLN A 133 -9.16 -15.53 -9.91
C GLN A 133 -9.39 -16.33 -11.21
N ASN A 134 -9.96 -15.71 -12.24
CA ASN A 134 -10.08 -16.32 -13.56
C ASN A 134 -8.71 -16.59 -14.21
N PHE A 135 -7.74 -15.68 -14.04
CA PHE A 135 -6.37 -15.88 -14.54
C PHE A 135 -5.61 -16.89 -13.68
N VAL A 136 -5.76 -16.87 -12.36
CA VAL A 136 -5.20 -17.89 -11.46
C VAL A 136 -5.67 -19.28 -11.86
N LYS A 137 -6.97 -19.44 -12.12
CA LYS A 137 -7.55 -20.69 -12.61
C LYS A 137 -6.93 -21.12 -13.94
N MET A 138 -6.85 -20.20 -14.91
CA MET A 138 -6.25 -20.47 -16.23
C MET A 138 -4.79 -20.89 -16.13
N ILE A 139 -4.00 -20.22 -15.29
CA ILE A 139 -2.58 -20.57 -15.04
C ILE A 139 -2.48 -21.99 -14.49
N ASN A 140 -3.27 -22.34 -13.47
CA ASN A 140 -3.23 -23.64 -12.85
C ASN A 140 -3.71 -24.78 -13.80
N GLU A 141 -4.73 -24.53 -14.61
CA GLU A 141 -5.24 -25.49 -15.61
C GLU A 141 -4.22 -25.74 -16.76
N ASN A 142 -3.33 -24.80 -17.02
CA ASN A 142 -2.29 -24.91 -18.03
C ASN A 142 -0.90 -25.29 -17.50
N GLY A 143 -0.85 -25.90 -16.30
CA GLY A 143 0.37 -26.46 -15.71
C GLY A 143 1.15 -25.51 -14.82
N GLY A 144 0.66 -24.31 -14.59
CA GLY A 144 1.19 -23.40 -13.55
C GLY A 144 0.82 -23.87 -12.15
N LYS A 145 1.44 -23.24 -11.15
CA LYS A 145 1.23 -23.60 -9.73
C LYS A 145 1.05 -22.31 -8.91
N MET A 146 -0.17 -21.79 -8.91
CA MET A 146 -0.59 -20.66 -8.08
C MET A 146 -1.81 -21.03 -7.21
N PRO A 147 -1.69 -22.04 -6.32
CA PRO A 147 -2.79 -22.38 -5.43
C PRO A 147 -2.99 -21.23 -4.43
N ASP A 148 -4.27 -20.91 -4.17
CA ASP A 148 -4.66 -19.92 -3.15
C ASP A 148 -4.01 -18.50 -3.30
N ALA A 149 -3.58 -18.13 -4.50
CA ALA A 149 -3.13 -16.79 -4.78
C ALA A 149 -4.31 -15.81 -4.71
N ILE A 150 -4.22 -14.79 -3.87
CA ILE A 150 -5.30 -13.85 -3.56
C ILE A 150 -4.71 -12.43 -3.53
N GLY A 151 -5.31 -11.53 -4.30
CA GLY A 151 -4.98 -10.12 -4.31
C GLY A 151 -6.07 -9.26 -3.68
N ILE A 152 -5.96 -7.95 -3.88
CA ILE A 152 -6.96 -6.98 -3.44
C ILE A 152 -8.10 -6.96 -4.45
N PRO A 153 -9.38 -7.04 -4.03
CA PRO A 153 -10.52 -6.93 -4.94
C PRO A 153 -10.54 -5.60 -5.71
N GLU A 154 -10.87 -5.64 -7.01
CA GLU A 154 -10.86 -4.45 -7.86
C GLU A 154 -11.90 -3.40 -7.44
N ASP A 155 -13.00 -3.82 -6.86
CA ASP A 155 -14.02 -2.93 -6.31
C ASP A 155 -13.53 -2.16 -5.09
N GLU A 156 -12.70 -2.77 -4.24
CA GLU A 156 -12.05 -2.07 -3.14
C GLU A 156 -11.02 -1.04 -3.62
N LEU A 157 -10.24 -1.37 -4.65
CA LEU A 157 -9.32 -0.41 -5.27
C LEU A 157 -10.07 0.76 -5.91
N ARG A 158 -11.19 0.50 -6.56
CA ARG A 158 -12.08 1.54 -7.10
C ARG A 158 -12.62 2.44 -6.01
N HIS A 159 -13.09 1.86 -4.90
CA HIS A 159 -13.57 2.62 -3.76
C HIS A 159 -12.47 3.48 -3.12
N ALA A 160 -11.26 2.95 -3.00
CA ALA A 160 -10.11 3.72 -2.52
C ALA A 160 -9.81 4.95 -3.42
N ALA A 161 -9.92 4.77 -4.75
CA ALA A 161 -9.73 5.86 -5.70
C ALA A 161 -10.83 6.93 -5.68
N GLU A 162 -12.05 6.59 -5.23
CA GLU A 162 -13.13 7.55 -5.00
C GLU A 162 -12.88 8.46 -3.80
N LEU A 163 -11.99 8.07 -2.89
CA LEU A 163 -11.62 8.85 -1.70
C LEU A 163 -10.40 9.76 -1.98
N SER A 164 -9.21 9.28 -1.72
CA SER A 164 -7.98 10.10 -1.88
C SER A 164 -6.82 9.37 -2.55
N VAL A 165 -7.01 8.11 -2.93
CA VAL A 165 -5.96 7.33 -3.60
C VAL A 165 -5.86 7.77 -5.06
N CYS A 166 -4.69 8.29 -5.44
CA CYS A 166 -4.42 8.78 -6.80
C CYS A 166 -3.43 7.90 -7.57
N LYS A 167 -2.76 6.97 -6.90
CA LYS A 167 -1.81 6.01 -7.49
C LYS A 167 -1.95 4.65 -6.82
N ILE A 168 -2.01 3.61 -7.63
CA ILE A 168 -2.08 2.21 -7.19
C ILE A 168 -0.98 1.43 -7.89
N ASN A 169 -0.07 0.83 -7.12
CA ASN A 169 1.01 0.02 -7.67
C ASN A 169 0.51 -1.42 -7.90
N ILE A 170 0.69 -1.90 -9.13
CA ILE A 170 0.31 -3.24 -9.59
C ILE A 170 1.51 -3.83 -10.32
N ASP A 171 1.94 -5.03 -9.93
CA ASP A 171 3.04 -5.81 -10.50
C ASP A 171 2.60 -7.20 -10.96
#